data_9d532a6f3faa40af601832145eacb3ad
#
_entry.id   9d532a6f3faa40af601832145eacb3ad
#
_cell.length_a   1.000
_cell.length_b   1.000
_cell.length_c   1.000
_cell.angle_alpha   90.00
_cell.angle_beta   90.00
_cell.angle_gamma   90.00
#
_symmetry.space_group_name_H-M   'P 1'
#
loop_
_entity.id
_entity.type
_entity.pdbx_description
1 polymer ?
#
loop_
_entity_poly.entity_id
_entity_poly.type
_entity_poly.pdbx_seq_one_letter_code
_entity_poly.pdbx_strand_id
1 'polypeptide(L)'
;MARHRGKFDKNKIEPYELSRSRIENFVKCKACFYMEQVEGIKFPSIPGFNINEATDILLKRDFDKYREIGEPHPFLISKGRDFLIPFSHEHFELWTQSLHFGAKDRLNFVDPKTNLKVGGGLDDVWLNVNTNCLHIVDYKSTSQKSDKGPITLDDPWKASYKRQMDLYVWVLRKKGFHVDDVGYFLYCDGDRFSEYDFLSSTTASMNFKITLIDYKTNDTWIEPTLQDISECLKEIKLSLIHI
;
A
#
# COMPACT_ATOMS: atom_id res chain seq x y z
N MET A 1 24.62 -2.67 9.04
CA MET A 1 25.02 -2.59 7.61
C MET A 1 24.66 -1.22 7.07
N ALA A 2 25.52 -0.62 6.26
CA ALA A 2 25.21 0.61 5.54
C ALA A 2 23.99 0.36 4.63
N ARG A 3 23.18 1.40 4.37
CA ARG A 3 21.97 1.31 3.55
C ARG A 3 22.03 2.42 2.50
N HIS A 4 21.68 2.08 1.25
CA HIS A 4 21.60 3.05 0.17
C HIS A 4 20.18 3.62 0.09
N ARG A 5 19.94 4.72 0.80
CA ARG A 5 18.67 5.45 0.84
C ARG A 5 18.89 6.96 0.65
N GLY A 6 17.84 7.70 0.35
CA GLY A 6 17.93 9.13 0.04
C GLY A 6 18.30 9.35 -1.42
N LYS A 7 19.29 10.19 -1.71
CA LYS A 7 19.80 10.43 -3.07
C LYS A 7 20.53 9.18 -3.60
N PHE A 8 20.27 8.85 -4.87
CA PHE A 8 20.99 7.77 -5.55
C PHE A 8 22.45 8.12 -5.73
N ASP A 9 23.31 7.15 -5.49
CA ASP A 9 24.76 7.26 -5.72
C ASP A 9 25.24 6.02 -6.46
N LYS A 10 25.65 6.19 -7.71
CA LYS A 10 26.12 5.08 -8.58
C LYS A 10 27.35 4.35 -8.07
N ASN A 11 28.10 4.95 -7.14
CA ASN A 11 29.31 4.36 -6.57
C ASN A 11 29.01 3.44 -5.37
N LYS A 12 27.77 3.42 -4.89
CA LYS A 12 27.37 2.52 -3.80
C LYS A 12 26.98 1.14 -4.31
N ILE A 13 27.47 0.13 -3.62
CA ILE A 13 27.23 -1.28 -3.95
C ILE A 13 25.94 -1.77 -3.31
N GLU A 14 25.56 -1.20 -2.17
CA GLU A 14 24.36 -1.57 -1.46
C GLU A 14 23.08 -1.31 -2.29
N PRO A 15 22.07 -2.20 -2.21
CA PRO A 15 20.84 -2.02 -2.94
C PRO A 15 20.18 -0.66 -2.65
N TYR A 16 19.78 0.05 -3.71
CA TYR A 16 19.07 1.31 -3.56
C TYR A 16 17.64 1.10 -3.08
N GLU A 17 17.27 1.77 -1.99
CA GLU A 17 15.95 1.62 -1.38
C GLU A 17 14.90 2.46 -2.10
N LEU A 18 13.93 1.77 -2.69
CA LEU A 18 12.88 2.34 -3.50
C LEU A 18 11.50 2.00 -2.90
N SER A 19 10.88 2.95 -2.23
CA SER A 19 9.54 2.77 -1.66
C SER A 19 8.46 2.70 -2.75
N ARG A 20 7.33 2.09 -2.43
CA ARG A 20 6.14 2.07 -3.28
C ARG A 20 5.80 3.46 -3.84
N SER A 21 5.82 4.48 -2.99
CA SER A 21 5.49 5.85 -3.41
C SER A 21 6.49 6.43 -4.40
N ARG A 22 7.77 6.08 -4.31
CA ARG A 22 8.79 6.49 -5.28
C ARG A 22 8.62 5.80 -6.63
N ILE A 23 8.23 4.51 -6.64
CA ILE A 23 7.88 3.80 -7.88
C ILE A 23 6.67 4.47 -8.53
N GLU A 24 5.64 4.82 -7.74
CA GLU A 24 4.49 5.56 -8.24
C GLU A 24 4.87 6.94 -8.82
N ASN A 25 5.81 7.66 -8.19
CA ASN A 25 6.33 8.92 -8.72
C ASN A 25 7.01 8.72 -10.08
N PHE A 26 7.77 7.63 -10.26
CA PHE A 26 8.38 7.31 -11.56
C PHE A 26 7.32 7.03 -12.63
N VAL A 27 6.31 6.23 -12.32
CA VAL A 27 5.22 5.92 -13.25
C VAL A 27 4.45 7.18 -13.67
N LYS A 28 4.28 8.13 -12.76
CA LYS A 28 3.59 9.40 -13.05
C LYS A 28 4.46 10.39 -13.83
N CYS A 29 5.74 10.48 -13.50
CA CYS A 29 6.63 11.48 -14.08
C CYS A 29 8.10 11.05 -13.91
N LYS A 30 8.68 10.49 -14.95
CA LYS A 30 10.08 10.06 -14.97
C LYS A 30 11.05 11.22 -14.68
N ALA A 31 10.81 12.39 -15.23
CA ALA A 31 11.63 13.59 -15.00
C ALA A 31 11.58 14.03 -13.54
N CYS A 32 10.39 14.09 -12.95
CA CYS A 32 10.22 14.42 -11.53
C CYS A 32 10.93 13.42 -10.62
N PHE A 33 10.82 12.13 -10.92
CA PHE A 33 11.52 11.08 -10.20
C PHE A 33 13.04 11.25 -10.27
N TYR A 34 13.60 11.53 -11.46
CA TYR A 34 15.02 11.77 -11.64
C TYR A 34 15.50 12.97 -10.82
N MET A 35 14.79 14.10 -10.89
CA MET A 35 15.12 15.29 -10.12
C MET A 35 15.15 15.03 -8.61
N GLU A 36 14.21 14.22 -8.11
CA GLU A 36 14.17 13.87 -6.69
C GLU A 36 15.26 12.86 -6.30
N GLN A 37 15.41 11.78 -7.07
CA GLN A 37 16.25 10.66 -6.66
C GLN A 37 17.72 10.87 -7.03
N VAL A 38 18.03 11.55 -8.14
CA VAL A 38 19.39 11.76 -8.64
C VAL A 38 19.91 13.15 -8.30
N GLU A 39 19.12 14.20 -8.52
CA GLU A 39 19.53 15.58 -8.24
C GLU A 39 19.28 16.00 -6.79
N GLY A 40 18.39 15.29 -6.08
CA GLY A 40 18.08 15.55 -4.67
C GLY A 40 17.11 16.72 -4.46
N ILE A 41 16.41 17.14 -5.51
CA ILE A 41 15.39 18.20 -5.43
C ILE A 41 14.10 17.59 -4.89
N LYS A 42 13.75 17.96 -3.67
CA LYS A 42 12.55 17.41 -3.01
C LYS A 42 11.29 18.16 -3.41
N PHE A 43 10.19 17.40 -3.60
CA PHE A 43 8.87 17.99 -3.68
C PHE A 43 8.45 18.63 -2.35
N PRO A 44 7.62 19.68 -2.37
CA PRO A 44 6.97 20.17 -1.17
C PRO A 44 6.19 19.06 -0.48
N SER A 45 6.33 18.96 0.83
CA SER A 45 5.52 18.01 1.62
C SER A 45 4.07 18.47 1.68
N ILE A 46 3.15 17.55 1.47
CA ILE A 46 1.71 17.77 1.72
C ILE A 46 1.43 17.32 3.15
N PRO A 47 0.68 18.10 3.96
CA PRO A 47 0.25 17.67 5.29
C PRO A 47 -0.50 16.34 5.24
N GLY A 48 -0.28 15.48 6.23
CA GLY A 48 -0.99 14.21 6.35
C GLY A 48 -2.49 14.40 6.60
N PHE A 49 -3.28 13.43 6.20
CA PHE A 49 -4.72 13.37 6.45
C PHE A 49 -4.99 12.60 7.75
N ASN A 50 -4.87 13.25 8.90
CA ASN A 50 -4.93 12.63 10.23
C ASN A 50 -6.23 11.84 10.50
N ILE A 51 -7.37 12.25 9.93
CA ILE A 51 -8.63 11.51 10.05
C ILE A 51 -8.55 10.16 9.34
N ASN A 52 -7.91 10.10 8.18
CA ASN A 52 -7.70 8.84 7.46
C ASN A 52 -6.77 7.91 8.25
N GLU A 53 -5.71 8.44 8.82
CA GLU A 53 -4.81 7.68 9.70
C GLU A 53 -5.56 7.14 10.93
N ALA A 54 -6.45 7.93 11.53
CA ALA A 54 -7.25 7.49 12.66
C ALA A 54 -8.18 6.32 12.30
N THR A 55 -8.83 6.35 11.13
CA THR A 55 -9.66 5.23 10.67
C THR A 55 -8.85 3.97 10.38
N ASP A 56 -7.67 4.10 9.79
CA ASP A 56 -6.77 2.98 9.51
C ASP A 56 -6.31 2.31 10.81
N ILE A 57 -5.92 3.11 11.83
CA ILE A 57 -5.56 2.61 13.17
C ILE A 57 -6.73 1.87 13.83
N LEU A 58 -7.95 2.40 13.71
CA LEU A 58 -9.13 1.79 14.31
C LEU A 58 -9.49 0.46 13.63
N LEU A 59 -9.45 0.41 12.30
CA LEU A 59 -9.69 -0.82 11.53
C LEU A 59 -8.64 -1.88 11.88
N LYS A 60 -7.36 -1.51 11.86
CA LYS A 60 -6.28 -2.43 12.22
C LYS A 60 -6.48 -3.00 13.63
N ARG A 61 -6.71 -2.15 14.63
CA ARG A 61 -6.96 -2.58 16.01
C ARG A 61 -8.12 -3.55 16.13
N ASP A 62 -9.15 -3.35 15.31
CA ASP A 62 -10.35 -4.20 15.36
C ASP A 62 -10.08 -5.57 14.72
N PHE A 63 -9.39 -5.64 13.59
CA PHE A 63 -8.95 -6.89 12.97
C PHE A 63 -7.88 -7.61 13.79
N ASP A 64 -6.99 -6.90 14.49
CA ASP A 64 -5.94 -7.51 15.32
C ASP A 64 -6.50 -8.36 16.47
N LYS A 65 -7.67 -8.02 17.04
CA LYS A 65 -8.36 -8.86 18.03
C LYS A 65 -8.67 -10.25 17.47
N TYR A 66 -9.07 -10.33 16.20
CA TYR A 66 -9.38 -11.59 15.53
C TYR A 66 -8.13 -12.31 15.04
N ARG A 67 -7.06 -11.57 14.77
CA ARG A 67 -5.73 -12.13 14.51
C ARG A 67 -5.19 -12.90 15.71
N GLU A 68 -5.36 -12.34 16.90
CA GLU A 68 -4.90 -12.97 18.17
C GLU A 68 -5.60 -14.31 18.44
N ILE A 69 -6.88 -14.44 18.12
CA ILE A 69 -7.66 -15.65 18.33
C ILE A 69 -7.72 -16.58 17.12
N GLY A 70 -7.23 -16.14 15.94
CA GLY A 70 -7.21 -16.93 14.72
C GLY A 70 -8.60 -17.20 14.13
N GLU A 71 -9.54 -16.26 14.30
CA GLU A 71 -10.92 -16.38 13.83
C GLU A 71 -11.27 -15.32 12.78
N PRO A 72 -12.29 -15.56 11.92
CA PRO A 72 -12.77 -14.56 10.98
C PRO A 72 -13.46 -13.42 11.71
N HIS A 73 -13.17 -12.18 11.28
CA HIS A 73 -13.86 -11.01 11.81
C HIS A 73 -15.37 -11.06 11.45
N PRO A 74 -16.32 -10.66 12.35
CA PRO A 74 -17.76 -10.68 12.09
C PRO A 74 -18.17 -9.96 10.81
N PHE A 75 -17.44 -8.89 10.44
CA PHE A 75 -17.63 -8.21 9.17
C PHE A 75 -17.40 -9.17 7.98
N LEU A 76 -16.34 -9.98 8.00
CA LEU A 76 -16.04 -10.95 6.93
C LEU A 76 -17.12 -12.02 6.85
N ILE A 77 -17.58 -12.54 8.00
CA ILE A 77 -18.71 -13.46 8.07
C ILE A 77 -19.96 -12.85 7.43
N SER A 78 -20.28 -11.59 7.74
CA SER A 78 -21.43 -10.88 7.17
C SER A 78 -21.36 -10.70 5.65
N LYS A 79 -20.14 -10.79 5.07
CA LYS A 79 -19.88 -10.72 3.63
C LYS A 79 -19.77 -12.09 2.96
N GLY A 80 -20.02 -13.21 3.69
CA GLY A 80 -19.83 -14.57 3.19
C GLY A 80 -18.35 -14.89 2.91
N ARG A 81 -17.44 -14.33 3.70
CA ARG A 81 -15.99 -14.50 3.63
C ARG A 81 -15.46 -15.11 4.94
N ASP A 82 -16.21 -15.99 5.56
CA ASP A 82 -15.88 -16.70 6.82
C ASP A 82 -14.63 -17.58 6.72
N PHE A 83 -14.19 -17.88 5.50
CA PHE A 83 -12.92 -18.57 5.22
C PHE A 83 -11.68 -17.65 5.26
N LEU A 84 -11.84 -16.34 5.46
CA LEU A 84 -10.74 -15.38 5.60
C LEU A 84 -10.55 -15.04 7.07
N ILE A 85 -9.32 -15.22 7.57
CA ILE A 85 -8.91 -14.82 8.91
C ILE A 85 -7.74 -13.83 8.82
N PRO A 86 -7.62 -12.87 9.74
CA PRO A 86 -6.43 -12.01 9.81
C PRO A 86 -5.18 -12.85 10.03
N PHE A 87 -4.18 -12.69 9.15
CA PHE A 87 -2.98 -13.53 9.15
C PHE A 87 -2.02 -13.13 10.27
N SER A 88 -1.59 -14.11 11.08
CA SER A 88 -0.59 -13.93 12.13
C SER A 88 0.80 -14.36 11.64
N HIS A 89 1.80 -13.50 11.83
CA HIS A 89 3.20 -13.78 11.50
C HIS A 89 4.12 -13.00 12.43
N GLU A 90 5.26 -13.59 12.82
CA GLU A 90 6.23 -12.97 13.75
C GLU A 90 6.74 -11.58 13.32
N HIS A 91 6.76 -11.32 12.01
CA HIS A 91 7.19 -10.04 11.43
C HIS A 91 6.03 -9.15 10.97
N PHE A 92 4.76 -9.51 11.24
CA PHE A 92 3.61 -8.79 10.71
C PHE A 92 3.63 -7.30 11.09
N GLU A 93 3.93 -6.97 12.35
CA GLU A 93 4.04 -5.58 12.78
C GLU A 93 5.14 -4.81 12.04
N LEU A 94 6.25 -5.47 11.70
CA LEU A 94 7.32 -4.87 10.91
C LEU A 94 6.88 -4.61 9.46
N TRP A 95 5.99 -5.43 8.92
CA TRP A 95 5.45 -5.26 7.55
C TRP A 95 4.48 -4.10 7.44
N THR A 96 3.81 -3.72 8.52
CA THR A 96 2.89 -2.57 8.52
C THR A 96 3.60 -1.23 8.68
N GLN A 97 4.89 -1.23 8.99
CA GLN A 97 5.68 -0.01 9.17
C GLN A 97 6.32 0.44 7.87
N SER A 98 5.84 1.54 7.30
CA SER A 98 6.37 2.12 6.07
C SER A 98 7.76 2.77 6.26
N LEU A 99 8.03 3.32 7.44
CA LEU A 99 9.33 3.91 7.75
C LEU A 99 10.41 2.82 7.87
N HIS A 100 11.56 3.07 7.24
CA HIS A 100 12.69 2.14 7.25
C HIS A 100 12.39 0.75 6.68
N PHE A 101 11.45 0.64 5.74
CA PHE A 101 11.06 -0.62 5.10
C PHE A 101 12.25 -1.44 4.59
N GLY A 102 13.36 -0.80 4.22
CA GLY A 102 14.59 -1.47 3.76
C GLY A 102 15.39 -2.21 4.85
N ALA A 103 14.99 -2.15 6.13
CA ALA A 103 15.63 -2.91 7.20
C ALA A 103 15.28 -4.41 7.11
N LYS A 104 16.03 -5.23 7.88
CA LYS A 104 15.80 -6.67 7.96
C LYS A 104 14.37 -6.96 8.46
N ASP A 105 13.80 -8.05 8.01
CA ASP A 105 12.49 -8.61 8.41
C ASP A 105 11.27 -7.71 8.09
N ARG A 106 11.48 -6.57 7.43
CA ARG A 106 10.43 -5.70 6.94
C ARG A 106 9.91 -6.12 5.56
N LEU A 107 8.84 -5.46 5.11
CA LEU A 107 8.25 -5.74 3.80
C LEU A 107 9.13 -5.16 2.69
N ASN A 108 10.10 -5.93 2.26
CA ASN A 108 10.98 -5.58 1.14
C ASN A 108 11.53 -6.80 0.42
N PHE A 109 11.95 -6.58 -0.81
CA PHE A 109 12.68 -7.53 -1.63
C PHE A 109 13.77 -6.80 -2.44
N VAL A 110 14.92 -7.41 -2.59
CA VAL A 110 15.99 -6.91 -3.46
C VAL A 110 15.88 -7.61 -4.81
N ASP A 111 15.56 -6.85 -5.85
CA ASP A 111 15.55 -7.38 -7.20
C ASP A 111 17.00 -7.63 -7.67
N PRO A 112 17.39 -8.90 -7.97
CA PRO A 112 18.76 -9.22 -8.31
C PRO A 112 19.20 -8.67 -9.67
N LYS A 113 18.26 -8.34 -10.57
CA LYS A 113 18.57 -7.82 -11.90
C LYS A 113 18.95 -6.34 -11.86
N THR A 114 18.30 -5.57 -11.00
CA THR A 114 18.44 -4.10 -10.95
C THR A 114 19.21 -3.61 -9.73
N ASN A 115 19.39 -4.44 -8.71
CA ASN A 115 19.91 -4.09 -7.39
C ASN A 115 19.05 -3.02 -6.68
N LEU A 116 17.75 -2.98 -6.98
CA LEU A 116 16.78 -2.12 -6.29
C LEU A 116 16.14 -2.89 -5.13
N LYS A 117 16.12 -2.28 -3.94
CA LYS A 117 15.40 -2.81 -2.79
C LYS A 117 14.01 -2.18 -2.73
N VAL A 118 13.02 -2.93 -3.17
CA VAL A 118 11.63 -2.50 -3.29
C VAL A 118 10.84 -2.88 -2.05
N GLY A 119 9.97 -1.98 -1.57
CA GLY A 119 9.13 -2.28 -0.41
C GLY A 119 8.27 -1.12 0.06
N GLY A 120 7.70 -1.31 1.23
CA GLY A 120 6.82 -0.32 1.86
C GLY A 120 6.25 -0.82 3.18
N GLY A 121 5.09 -0.30 3.56
CA GLY A 121 4.25 -0.80 4.65
C GLY A 121 2.87 -1.14 4.08
N LEU A 122 2.39 -2.32 4.36
CA LEU A 122 1.02 -2.74 4.05
C LEU A 122 0.09 -2.43 5.24
N ASP A 123 -1.22 -2.43 4.98
CA ASP A 123 -2.20 -2.18 6.04
C ASP A 123 -2.58 -3.50 6.74
N ASP A 124 -2.94 -4.54 5.97
CA ASP A 124 -3.30 -5.85 6.51
C ASP A 124 -3.04 -7.01 5.52
N VAL A 125 -3.08 -8.24 6.06
CA VAL A 125 -3.01 -9.49 5.31
C VAL A 125 -4.01 -10.47 5.91
N TRP A 126 -4.82 -11.12 5.08
CA TRP A 126 -5.72 -12.18 5.49
C TRP A 126 -5.31 -13.53 4.90
N LEU A 127 -5.48 -14.58 5.67
CA LEU A 127 -5.26 -15.97 5.25
C LEU A 127 -6.59 -16.60 4.84
N ASN A 128 -6.64 -17.17 3.67
CA ASN A 128 -7.72 -18.06 3.27
C ASN A 128 -7.44 -19.46 3.80
N VAL A 129 -8.21 -19.91 4.79
CA VAL A 129 -7.99 -21.20 5.46
C VAL A 129 -8.29 -22.39 4.55
N ASN A 130 -9.08 -22.20 3.48
CA ASN A 130 -9.41 -23.27 2.53
C ASN A 130 -8.30 -23.52 1.52
N THR A 131 -7.60 -22.46 1.08
CA THR A 131 -6.57 -22.52 0.03
C THR A 131 -5.15 -22.39 0.57
N ASN A 132 -5.01 -21.98 1.82
CA ASN A 132 -3.74 -21.61 2.46
C ASN A 132 -2.99 -20.49 1.69
N CYS A 133 -3.73 -19.61 1.00
CA CYS A 133 -3.19 -18.45 0.31
C CYS A 133 -3.42 -17.19 1.11
N LEU A 134 -2.47 -16.25 1.02
CA LEU A 134 -2.57 -14.92 1.61
C LEU A 134 -3.27 -13.96 0.66
N HIS A 135 -4.06 -13.05 1.20
CA HIS A 135 -4.66 -11.94 0.49
C HIS A 135 -4.18 -10.62 1.11
N ILE A 136 -3.63 -9.74 0.28
CA ILE A 136 -3.27 -8.38 0.74
C ILE A 136 -4.55 -7.57 0.91
N VAL A 137 -4.58 -6.78 1.98
CA VAL A 137 -5.69 -5.88 2.28
C VAL A 137 -5.17 -4.47 2.43
N ASP A 138 -5.85 -3.54 1.82
CA ASP A 138 -5.48 -2.13 1.82
C ASP A 138 -6.68 -1.30 2.31
N TYR A 139 -6.48 -0.55 3.40
CA TYR A 139 -7.52 0.28 4.00
C TYR A 139 -7.60 1.62 3.30
N LYS A 140 -8.80 2.07 2.99
CA LYS A 140 -9.04 3.35 2.34
C LYS A 140 -10.17 4.10 3.02
N SER A 141 -9.91 5.35 3.37
CA SER A 141 -10.91 6.24 3.95
C SER A 141 -11.38 7.26 2.93
N THR A 142 -12.65 7.52 2.91
CA THR A 142 -13.28 8.51 2.05
C THR A 142 -14.52 9.09 2.72
N SER A 143 -15.06 10.16 2.15
CA SER A 143 -16.42 10.60 2.40
C SER A 143 -16.98 11.06 1.06
N GLN A 144 -17.76 10.17 0.41
CA GLN A 144 -18.32 10.42 -0.92
C GLN A 144 -19.38 11.52 -0.93
N LYS A 145 -19.59 12.14 -2.09
CA LYS A 145 -20.74 12.99 -2.35
C LYS A 145 -21.96 12.11 -2.61
N SER A 146 -23.14 12.59 -2.23
CA SER A 146 -24.41 11.85 -2.33
C SER A 146 -24.81 11.43 -3.76
N ASP A 147 -24.31 12.16 -4.76
CA ASP A 147 -24.56 11.91 -6.20
C ASP A 147 -23.69 10.82 -6.81
N LYS A 148 -22.72 10.31 -6.06
CA LYS A 148 -21.87 9.20 -6.51
C LYS A 148 -22.49 7.87 -6.10
N GLY A 149 -22.62 6.98 -7.06
CA GLY A 149 -23.01 5.58 -6.85
C GLY A 149 -22.09 4.82 -5.90
N PRO A 150 -22.16 3.49 -5.85
CA PRO A 150 -21.29 2.68 -4.99
C PRO A 150 -19.81 2.95 -5.26
N ILE A 151 -18.97 2.77 -4.23
CA ILE A 151 -17.51 2.91 -4.37
C ILE A 151 -17.01 1.83 -5.32
N THR A 152 -16.32 2.24 -6.38
CA THR A 152 -15.64 1.35 -7.33
C THR A 152 -14.15 1.70 -7.44
N LEU A 153 -13.38 0.89 -8.18
CA LEU A 153 -11.96 1.15 -8.48
C LEU A 153 -11.75 1.76 -9.88
N ASP A 154 -12.80 2.25 -10.54
CA ASP A 154 -12.74 2.64 -11.96
C ASP A 154 -12.23 4.06 -12.18
N ASP A 155 -12.24 4.90 -11.14
CA ASP A 155 -11.69 6.24 -11.23
C ASP A 155 -10.20 6.21 -11.62
N PRO A 156 -9.74 6.99 -12.61
CA PRO A 156 -8.34 6.98 -13.07
C PRO A 156 -7.31 7.23 -11.95
N TRP A 157 -7.64 8.07 -10.97
CA TRP A 157 -6.76 8.37 -9.85
C TRP A 157 -6.56 7.17 -8.90
N LYS A 158 -7.49 6.18 -8.90
CA LYS A 158 -7.39 4.94 -8.12
C LYS A 158 -6.42 3.92 -8.73
N ALA A 159 -5.92 4.16 -9.96
CA ALA A 159 -4.87 3.34 -10.54
C ALA A 159 -3.62 3.24 -9.65
N SER A 160 -3.31 4.29 -8.89
CA SER A 160 -2.22 4.28 -7.91
C SER A 160 -2.46 3.30 -6.74
N TYR A 161 -3.71 3.08 -6.35
CA TYR A 161 -4.08 2.10 -5.32
C TYR A 161 -3.94 0.67 -5.85
N LYS A 162 -4.38 0.44 -7.09
CA LYS A 162 -4.21 -0.86 -7.77
C LYS A 162 -2.73 -1.23 -7.85
N ARG A 163 -1.87 -0.31 -8.30
CA ARG A 163 -0.41 -0.52 -8.34
C ARG A 163 0.23 -0.74 -6.96
N GLN A 164 -0.33 -0.13 -5.91
CA GLN A 164 0.11 -0.38 -4.53
C GLN A 164 -0.16 -1.83 -4.14
N MET A 165 -1.37 -2.32 -4.40
CA MET A 165 -1.77 -3.70 -4.12
C MET A 165 -0.90 -4.68 -4.90
N ASP A 166 -0.75 -4.47 -6.21
CA ASP A 166 0.08 -5.30 -7.09
C ASP A 166 1.52 -5.43 -6.55
N LEU A 167 2.11 -4.30 -6.13
CA LEU A 167 3.48 -4.28 -5.62
C LEU A 167 3.63 -5.08 -4.33
N TYR A 168 2.69 -4.99 -3.40
CA TYR A 168 2.77 -5.72 -2.15
C TYR A 168 2.55 -7.23 -2.35
N VAL A 169 1.64 -7.62 -3.25
CA VAL A 169 1.49 -9.01 -3.69
C VAL A 169 2.82 -9.52 -4.29
N TRP A 170 3.42 -8.77 -5.20
CA TRP A 170 4.71 -9.12 -5.80
C TRP A 170 5.81 -9.27 -4.74
N VAL A 171 5.94 -8.32 -3.80
CA VAL A 171 6.96 -8.39 -2.74
C VAL A 171 6.77 -9.63 -1.88
N LEU A 172 5.56 -9.96 -1.43
CA LEU A 172 5.33 -11.13 -0.60
C LEU A 172 5.56 -12.44 -1.36
N ARG A 173 5.18 -12.52 -2.64
CA ARG A 173 5.52 -13.66 -3.51
C ARG A 173 7.03 -13.85 -3.64
N LYS A 174 7.78 -12.77 -3.85
CA LYS A 174 9.26 -12.81 -3.91
C LYS A 174 9.90 -13.19 -2.58
N LYS A 175 9.23 -12.95 -1.46
CA LYS A 175 9.64 -13.44 -0.13
C LYS A 175 9.29 -14.91 0.10
N GLY A 176 8.61 -15.58 -0.82
CA GLY A 176 8.27 -17.00 -0.77
C GLY A 176 6.89 -17.32 -0.18
N PHE A 177 6.04 -16.34 0.04
CA PHE A 177 4.68 -16.57 0.47
C PHE A 177 3.76 -16.96 -0.69
N HIS A 178 2.79 -17.85 -0.40
CA HIS A 178 1.69 -18.16 -1.32
C HIS A 178 0.64 -17.05 -1.22
N VAL A 179 0.62 -16.16 -2.22
CA VAL A 179 -0.30 -15.01 -2.27
C VAL A 179 -1.26 -15.17 -3.44
N ASP A 180 -2.56 -15.07 -3.16
CA ASP A 180 -3.63 -15.13 -4.16
C ASP A 180 -3.56 -13.97 -5.15
N ASP A 181 -4.17 -14.14 -6.31
CA ASP A 181 -4.32 -13.05 -7.30
C ASP A 181 -5.37 -12.02 -6.90
N VAL A 182 -6.18 -12.29 -5.87
CA VAL A 182 -7.18 -11.37 -5.36
C VAL A 182 -6.68 -10.69 -4.11
N GLY A 183 -6.60 -9.36 -4.15
CA GLY A 183 -6.45 -8.50 -2.97
C GLY A 183 -7.77 -7.81 -2.63
N TYR A 184 -7.85 -7.22 -1.45
CA TYR A 184 -9.06 -6.57 -0.95
C TYR A 184 -8.80 -5.10 -0.62
N PHE A 185 -9.68 -4.22 -1.09
CA PHE A 185 -9.76 -2.86 -0.58
C PHE A 185 -10.91 -2.76 0.42
N LEU A 186 -10.58 -2.38 1.65
CA LEU A 186 -11.56 -2.13 2.70
C LEU A 186 -11.80 -0.63 2.82
N TYR A 187 -12.90 -0.16 2.27
CA TYR A 187 -13.26 1.26 2.29
C TYR A 187 -14.06 1.60 3.54
N CYS A 188 -13.62 2.65 4.23
CA CYS A 188 -14.29 3.29 5.35
C CYS A 188 -14.86 4.64 4.85
N ASP A 189 -16.16 4.70 4.54
CA ASP A 189 -16.82 5.85 3.94
C ASP A 189 -17.63 6.60 5.00
N GLY A 190 -17.15 7.78 5.41
CA GLY A 190 -17.80 8.62 6.40
C GLY A 190 -19.07 9.27 5.84
N ASP A 191 -20.21 8.99 6.49
CA ASP A 191 -21.50 9.53 6.10
C ASP A 191 -21.63 11.00 6.49
N ARG A 192 -21.41 11.89 5.50
CA ARG A 192 -21.58 13.34 5.67
C ARG A 192 -23.01 13.83 5.49
N PHE A 193 -23.91 12.96 5.10
CA PHE A 193 -25.33 13.27 4.82
C PHE A 193 -26.26 12.62 5.82
N SER A 194 -25.71 12.11 6.93
CA SER A 194 -26.49 11.54 8.02
C SER A 194 -27.53 12.55 8.53
N GLU A 195 -28.73 12.09 8.73
CA GLU A 195 -29.81 12.87 9.35
C GLU A 195 -29.70 12.92 10.89
N TYR A 196 -28.75 12.16 11.47
CA TYR A 196 -28.50 12.16 12.91
C TYR A 196 -27.73 13.41 13.34
N ASP A 197 -27.98 13.86 14.56
CA ASP A 197 -27.21 14.96 15.14
C ASP A 197 -25.73 14.63 15.21
N PHE A 198 -24.91 15.50 14.63
CA PHE A 198 -23.47 15.35 14.65
C PHE A 198 -22.87 15.67 16.02
N LEU A 199 -23.40 16.73 16.69
CA LEU A 199 -22.89 17.19 17.98
C LEU A 199 -23.77 16.70 19.14
N SER A 200 -23.14 16.25 20.20
CA SER A 200 -23.67 16.18 21.55
C SER A 200 -23.03 17.28 22.41
N SER A 201 -23.24 17.28 23.74
CA SER A 201 -22.72 18.35 24.60
C SER A 201 -21.21 18.58 24.52
N THR A 202 -20.41 17.51 24.39
CA THR A 202 -18.94 17.57 24.40
C THR A 202 -18.29 16.66 23.36
N THR A 203 -19.08 15.90 22.60
CA THR A 203 -18.58 14.93 21.62
C THR A 203 -19.33 15.06 20.30
N ALA A 204 -18.76 14.51 19.23
CA ALA A 204 -19.42 14.37 17.95
C ALA A 204 -19.27 12.93 17.45
N SER A 205 -20.24 12.45 16.66
CA SER A 205 -20.23 11.10 16.08
C SER A 205 -20.47 11.15 14.58
N MET A 206 -19.71 10.35 13.85
CA MET A 206 -19.89 10.13 12.42
C MET A 206 -20.03 8.64 12.18
N ASN A 207 -21.03 8.24 11.42
CA ASN A 207 -21.20 6.86 10.97
C ASN A 207 -20.32 6.60 9.74
N PHE A 208 -19.76 5.40 9.65
CA PHE A 208 -18.98 4.95 8.51
C PHE A 208 -19.61 3.72 7.89
N LYS A 209 -19.80 3.78 6.57
CA LYS A 209 -20.20 2.61 5.78
C LYS A 209 -18.93 1.86 5.35
N ILE A 210 -18.87 0.58 5.72
CA ILE A 210 -17.73 -0.26 5.33
C ILE A 210 -18.07 -1.07 4.07
N THR A 211 -17.21 -0.93 3.05
CA THR A 211 -17.36 -1.62 1.77
C THR A 211 -16.09 -2.42 1.48
N LEU A 212 -16.27 -3.71 1.17
CA LEU A 212 -15.19 -4.59 0.72
C LEU A 212 -15.24 -4.68 -0.80
N ILE A 213 -14.10 -4.46 -1.46
CA ILE A 213 -13.96 -4.53 -2.92
C ILE A 213 -12.86 -5.52 -3.24
N ASP A 214 -13.21 -6.57 -3.98
CA ASP A 214 -12.27 -7.54 -4.51
C ASP A 214 -11.50 -6.90 -5.68
N TYR A 215 -10.19 -7.10 -5.73
CA TYR A 215 -9.34 -6.60 -6.82
C TYR A 215 -8.44 -7.72 -7.33
N LYS A 216 -8.57 -8.06 -8.61
CA LYS A 216 -7.65 -8.99 -9.26
C LYS A 216 -6.35 -8.27 -9.60
N THR A 217 -5.27 -8.67 -8.96
CA THR A 217 -3.96 -8.05 -9.08
C THR A 217 -3.27 -8.37 -10.40
N ASN A 218 -2.39 -7.49 -10.82
CA ASN A 218 -1.54 -7.67 -11.99
C ASN A 218 -0.14 -7.15 -11.70
N ASP A 219 0.81 -8.03 -11.47
CA ASP A 219 2.20 -7.70 -11.15
C ASP A 219 3.15 -7.66 -12.36
N THR A 220 2.64 -7.91 -13.58
CA THR A 220 3.45 -8.01 -14.81
C THR A 220 4.18 -6.71 -15.20
N TRP A 221 3.68 -5.57 -14.73
CA TRP A 221 4.27 -4.25 -14.98
C TRP A 221 5.49 -3.95 -14.11
N ILE A 222 5.68 -4.68 -12.99
CA ILE A 222 6.64 -4.31 -11.94
C ILE A 222 8.07 -4.51 -12.40
N GLU A 223 8.46 -5.70 -12.83
CA GLU A 223 9.84 -5.98 -13.25
C GLU A 223 10.29 -5.11 -14.43
N PRO A 224 9.49 -4.91 -15.51
CA PRO A 224 9.84 -3.94 -16.56
C PRO A 224 10.03 -2.52 -16.02
N THR A 225 9.15 -2.07 -15.11
CA THR A 225 9.28 -0.74 -14.50
C THR A 225 10.55 -0.62 -13.65
N LEU A 226 10.94 -1.65 -12.91
CA LEU A 226 12.19 -1.65 -12.14
C LEU A 226 13.42 -1.56 -13.06
N GLN A 227 13.37 -2.19 -14.23
CA GLN A 227 14.41 -2.07 -15.25
C GLN A 227 14.49 -0.62 -15.76
N ASP A 228 13.37 -0.03 -16.17
CA ASP A 228 13.29 1.37 -16.60
C ASP A 228 13.82 2.34 -15.54
N ILE A 229 13.46 2.10 -14.27
CA ILE A 229 13.97 2.89 -13.14
C ILE A 229 15.48 2.76 -13.00
N SER A 230 16.01 1.55 -13.10
CA SER A 230 17.45 1.31 -12.98
C SER A 230 18.24 2.02 -14.09
N GLU A 231 17.71 2.07 -15.30
CA GLU A 231 18.28 2.81 -16.42
C GLU A 231 18.21 4.32 -16.18
N CYS A 232 17.04 4.84 -15.81
CA CYS A 232 16.84 6.25 -15.49
C CYS A 232 17.79 6.76 -14.39
N LEU A 233 18.01 5.98 -13.32
CA LEU A 233 18.93 6.34 -12.23
C LEU A 233 20.38 6.45 -12.66
N LYS A 234 20.79 5.73 -13.72
CA LYS A 234 22.17 5.70 -14.24
C LYS A 234 22.44 6.76 -15.32
N GLU A 235 21.39 7.42 -15.83
CA GLU A 235 21.54 8.48 -16.81
C GLU A 235 22.40 9.63 -16.26
N ILE A 236 23.27 10.19 -17.11
CA ILE A 236 24.15 11.30 -16.72
C ILE A 236 23.37 12.63 -16.76
N LYS A 237 22.41 12.72 -17.65
CA LYS A 237 21.56 13.91 -17.84
C LYS A 237 20.22 13.48 -18.41
N LEU A 238 19.14 13.95 -17.81
CA LEU A 238 17.81 13.73 -18.35
C LEU A 238 17.70 14.40 -19.71
N SER A 239 17.44 13.62 -20.76
CA SER A 239 17.15 14.18 -22.07
C SER A 239 15.78 14.86 -22.04
N LEU A 240 15.67 16.07 -22.63
CA LEU A 240 14.40 16.78 -22.77
C LEU A 240 13.35 16.00 -23.57
N ILE A 241 13.75 14.93 -24.26
CA ILE A 241 12.85 14.03 -25.02
C ILE A 241 12.01 13.13 -24.08
N HIS A 242 12.35 13.06 -22.80
CA HIS A 242 11.67 12.23 -21.81
C HIS A 242 10.73 13.01 -20.85
N ILE A 243 10.45 14.28 -21.18
CA ILE A 243 9.51 15.15 -20.47
C ILE A 243 8.13 15.10 -21.13
#